data_211b6005f7461bbbb4afea396ff63d3d
#
_entry.id   211b6005f7461bbbb4afea396ff63d3d
#
_cell.length_a   1.000
_cell.length_b   1.000
_cell.length_c   1.000
_cell.angle_alpha   90.00
_cell.angle_beta   90.00
_cell.angle_gamma   90.00
#
_symmetry.space_group_name_H-M   'P 1'
#
loop_
_entity.id
_entity.type
_entity.pdbx_description
1 polymer ?
#
loop_
_entity_poly.entity_id
_entity_poly.type
_entity_poly.pdbx_seq_one_letter_code
_entity_poly.pdbx_strand_id
1 'polypeptide(L)'
;MAAPAKRDSPAPVVVPRGVRLVDGKYIVKMKGDSNVQSISSALSSIKAHADHTYTHSFHGFAASLSPDELEKLRQDPNVDFIEQDAIMTISNTQTGADWGLSRISNRKAGSSIYTYDKSAGTGTCAFVIDTGVEDSHPEFEGRAKFLKNFADDGDDTDGNGHGTHVSGTIGSSKYGVAKKTKIFGVKVLDAAGSGQNSNVIAGMDYVSKEAKNQHCPKGIVVNMSLGGSESAAINQAAAGITKAGLFLAVAAGNDGIDASYSSPASAPSACTVGATTNIDTLAEYSNIGPIVDILAPGSDILSTWIGGTTNTISGTSMASPHVAGIGAYFLGKGHKVNGLCDYIVQTGLKNVIKDVPSGTVNVIINNGMSSK
;
A
#
# COMPACT_ATOMS: atom_id res chain seq x y z
N MET A 1 -31.33 38.52 -24.54
CA MET A 1 -30.12 37.82 -24.09
C MET A 1 -30.16 36.41 -24.70
N ALA A 2 -29.19 36.05 -25.54
CA ALA A 2 -29.12 34.71 -26.12
C ALA A 2 -28.81 33.70 -25.00
N ALA A 3 -29.53 32.56 -24.98
CA ALA A 3 -29.22 31.47 -24.08
C ALA A 3 -27.77 31.01 -24.33
N PRO A 4 -26.99 30.70 -23.30
CA PRO A 4 -25.64 30.20 -23.50
C PRO A 4 -25.67 28.95 -24.36
N ALA A 5 -24.79 28.86 -25.35
CA ALA A 5 -24.67 27.71 -26.22
C ALA A 5 -24.43 26.45 -25.37
N LYS A 6 -25.26 25.43 -25.55
CA LYS A 6 -25.06 24.13 -24.89
C LYS A 6 -23.79 23.49 -25.42
N ARG A 7 -23.01 22.92 -24.53
CA ARG A 7 -21.83 22.15 -24.86
C ARG A 7 -22.22 20.80 -25.49
N ASP A 8 -21.46 20.34 -26.47
CA ASP A 8 -21.72 19.05 -27.14
C ASP A 8 -21.36 17.84 -26.25
N SER A 9 -20.42 18.04 -25.30
CA SER A 9 -20.04 17.04 -24.30
C SER A 9 -19.64 17.71 -22.98
N PRO A 10 -19.95 17.11 -21.80
CA PRO A 10 -19.58 17.66 -20.50
C PRO A 10 -18.07 17.85 -20.34
N ALA A 11 -17.64 18.85 -19.55
CA ALA A 11 -16.23 19.01 -19.20
C ALA A 11 -15.72 17.74 -18.47
N PRO A 12 -14.53 17.24 -18.83
CA PRO A 12 -13.97 16.07 -18.15
C PRO A 12 -13.67 16.37 -16.68
N VAL A 13 -13.88 15.38 -15.82
CA VAL A 13 -13.42 15.40 -14.43
C VAL A 13 -12.15 14.58 -14.35
N VAL A 14 -11.07 15.23 -13.95
CA VAL A 14 -9.76 14.62 -13.73
C VAL A 14 -9.63 14.26 -12.25
N VAL A 15 -9.29 13.02 -11.95
CA VAL A 15 -9.00 12.56 -10.58
C VAL A 15 -7.53 12.18 -10.51
N PRO A 16 -6.69 12.95 -9.79
CA PRO A 16 -5.27 12.65 -9.60
C PRO A 16 -5.08 11.29 -8.91
N ARG A 17 -4.14 10.49 -9.41
CA ARG A 17 -3.84 9.15 -8.87
C ARG A 17 -2.62 9.19 -7.95
N GLY A 18 -2.59 8.29 -6.96
CA GLY A 18 -1.44 8.13 -6.07
C GLY A 18 -1.23 9.26 -5.06
N VAL A 19 -2.19 10.17 -4.93
CA VAL A 19 -2.16 11.30 -4.00
C VAL A 19 -3.39 11.31 -3.09
N ARG A 20 -3.29 11.98 -1.96
CA ARG A 20 -4.45 12.19 -1.09
C ARG A 20 -5.34 13.25 -1.72
N LEU A 21 -6.56 12.88 -2.06
CA LEU A 21 -7.58 13.79 -2.56
C LEU A 21 -8.19 14.60 -1.41
N VAL A 22 -8.70 15.79 -1.72
CA VAL A 22 -9.52 16.59 -0.80
C VAL A 22 -10.98 16.35 -1.16
N ASP A 23 -11.72 15.73 -0.24
CA ASP A 23 -13.10 15.35 -0.46
C ASP A 23 -13.98 16.57 -0.78
N GLY A 24 -14.74 16.49 -1.87
CA GLY A 24 -15.67 17.52 -2.31
C GLY A 24 -15.02 18.82 -2.82
N LYS A 25 -13.70 18.92 -2.88
CA LYS A 25 -13.00 20.12 -3.35
C LYS A 25 -12.46 19.93 -4.75
N TYR A 26 -12.63 20.95 -5.59
CA TYR A 26 -12.29 20.90 -7.01
C TYR A 26 -11.61 22.17 -7.48
N ILE A 27 -10.75 22.01 -8.48
CA ILE A 27 -10.12 23.09 -9.24
C ILE A 27 -10.81 23.13 -10.61
N VAL A 28 -11.47 24.24 -10.93
CA VAL A 28 -12.18 24.43 -12.19
C VAL A 28 -11.31 25.28 -13.11
N LYS A 29 -10.90 24.69 -14.25
CA LYS A 29 -10.17 25.38 -15.30
C LYS A 29 -11.12 25.93 -16.35
N MET A 30 -10.99 27.20 -16.63
CA MET A 30 -11.72 27.84 -17.72
C MET A 30 -10.94 27.72 -19.05
N LYS A 31 -11.64 27.71 -20.19
CA LYS A 31 -11.02 27.63 -21.52
C LYS A 31 -10.19 28.88 -21.86
N GLY A 32 -9.10 28.67 -22.54
CA GLY A 32 -8.24 29.62 -23.24
C GLY A 32 -8.24 31.05 -22.67
N ASP A 33 -8.73 32.01 -23.44
CA ASP A 33 -8.74 33.45 -23.13
C ASP A 33 -9.92 33.88 -22.22
N SER A 34 -10.44 32.96 -21.41
CA SER A 34 -11.51 33.28 -20.44
C SER A 34 -11.08 34.40 -19.50
N ASN A 35 -11.82 35.48 -19.49
CA ASN A 35 -11.57 36.63 -18.64
C ASN A 35 -12.22 36.45 -17.24
N VAL A 36 -11.96 37.38 -16.35
CA VAL A 36 -12.53 37.43 -14.99
C VAL A 36 -14.06 37.33 -15.02
N GLN A 37 -14.70 37.80 -16.08
CA GLN A 37 -16.15 37.81 -16.25
C GLN A 37 -16.71 36.38 -16.48
N SER A 38 -15.98 35.51 -17.18
CA SER A 38 -16.34 34.10 -17.38
C SER A 38 -16.27 33.31 -16.05
N ILE A 39 -15.24 33.59 -15.24
CA ILE A 39 -15.12 33.00 -13.89
C ILE A 39 -16.27 33.46 -13.00
N SER A 40 -16.59 34.75 -12.99
CA SER A 40 -17.70 35.32 -12.22
C SER A 40 -19.05 34.74 -12.66
N SER A 41 -19.24 34.53 -13.97
CA SER A 41 -20.44 33.91 -14.51
C SER A 41 -20.59 32.42 -14.05
N ALA A 42 -19.52 31.64 -14.13
CA ALA A 42 -19.50 30.26 -13.66
C ALA A 42 -19.82 30.19 -12.16
N LEU A 43 -19.18 31.02 -11.34
CA LEU A 43 -19.44 31.11 -9.90
C LEU A 43 -20.89 31.53 -9.59
N SER A 44 -21.45 32.47 -10.35
CA SER A 44 -22.84 32.90 -10.17
C SER A 44 -23.85 31.81 -10.51
N SER A 45 -23.43 30.79 -11.26
CA SER A 45 -24.28 29.67 -11.64
C SER A 45 -24.43 28.63 -10.53
N ILE A 46 -23.56 28.64 -9.53
CA ILE A 46 -23.52 27.72 -8.38
C ILE A 46 -23.73 28.46 -7.07
N LYS A 47 -23.99 27.76 -5.97
CA LYS A 47 -24.13 28.35 -4.64
C LYS A 47 -22.81 28.43 -3.87
N ALA A 48 -21.83 27.59 -4.27
CA ALA A 48 -20.52 27.54 -3.64
C ALA A 48 -19.75 28.84 -3.85
N HIS A 49 -18.95 29.19 -2.85
CA HIS A 49 -18.00 30.29 -2.93
C HIS A 49 -16.64 29.77 -3.35
N ALA A 50 -15.91 30.54 -4.16
CA ALA A 50 -14.53 30.20 -4.48
C ALA A 50 -13.63 30.42 -3.27
N ASP A 51 -12.83 29.40 -2.95
CA ASP A 51 -11.75 29.51 -1.95
C ASP A 51 -10.59 30.32 -2.52
N HIS A 52 -10.32 30.12 -3.82
CA HIS A 52 -9.30 30.83 -4.59
C HIS A 52 -9.80 31.11 -6.00
N THR A 53 -9.47 32.30 -6.53
CA THR A 53 -9.69 32.67 -7.93
C THR A 53 -8.34 32.92 -8.58
N TYR A 54 -8.12 32.34 -9.76
CA TYR A 54 -6.87 32.41 -10.51
C TYR A 54 -7.09 33.20 -11.81
N THR A 55 -6.31 34.26 -12.03
CA THR A 55 -6.55 35.22 -13.16
C THR A 55 -5.30 35.52 -13.98
N HIS A 56 -4.15 34.91 -13.70
CA HIS A 56 -2.88 35.18 -14.37
C HIS A 56 -2.36 33.96 -15.15
N SER A 57 -1.55 33.11 -14.51
CA SER A 57 -0.96 31.92 -15.15
C SER A 57 -1.94 30.79 -15.36
N PHE A 58 -3.03 30.78 -14.58
CA PHE A 58 -4.12 29.80 -14.61
C PHE A 58 -5.43 30.60 -14.54
N HIS A 59 -6.35 30.33 -15.45
CA HIS A 59 -7.66 31.00 -15.43
C HIS A 59 -8.69 30.00 -14.88
N GLY A 60 -9.26 30.30 -13.72
CA GLY A 60 -10.17 29.38 -13.05
C GLY A 60 -10.35 29.69 -11.58
N PHE A 61 -10.85 28.74 -10.84
CA PHE A 61 -11.08 28.88 -9.40
C PHE A 61 -11.01 27.51 -8.69
N ALA A 62 -10.84 27.53 -7.37
CA ALA A 62 -11.02 26.37 -6.51
C ALA A 62 -12.23 26.59 -5.61
N ALA A 63 -13.05 25.56 -5.44
CA ALA A 63 -14.24 25.60 -4.59
C ALA A 63 -14.62 24.20 -4.07
N SER A 64 -15.34 24.17 -2.94
CA SER A 64 -16.03 22.97 -2.48
C SER A 64 -17.38 22.87 -3.20
N LEU A 65 -17.58 21.79 -3.96
CA LEU A 65 -18.74 21.61 -4.82
C LEU A 65 -19.56 20.40 -4.38
N SER A 66 -20.87 20.56 -4.31
CA SER A 66 -21.80 19.45 -4.27
C SER A 66 -21.84 18.69 -5.61
N PRO A 67 -22.34 17.45 -5.68
CA PRO A 67 -22.49 16.70 -6.93
C PRO A 67 -23.29 17.46 -8.00
N ASP A 68 -24.35 18.18 -7.61
CA ASP A 68 -25.17 18.95 -8.51
C ASP A 68 -24.45 20.19 -9.09
N GLU A 69 -23.65 20.85 -8.27
CA GLU A 69 -22.82 22.00 -8.69
C GLU A 69 -21.68 21.57 -9.60
N LEU A 70 -21.05 20.43 -9.29
CA LEU A 70 -20.05 19.81 -10.15
C LEU A 70 -20.63 19.52 -11.53
N GLU A 71 -21.79 18.85 -11.60
CA GLU A 71 -22.41 18.52 -12.89
C GLU A 71 -22.85 19.79 -13.64
N LYS A 72 -23.32 20.82 -12.94
CA LYS A 72 -23.68 22.10 -13.55
C LYS A 72 -22.48 22.79 -14.19
N LEU A 73 -21.34 22.80 -13.52
CA LEU A 73 -20.10 23.37 -14.07
C LEU A 73 -19.54 22.54 -15.25
N ARG A 74 -19.76 21.22 -15.24
CA ARG A 74 -19.40 20.37 -16.38
C ARG A 74 -20.16 20.72 -17.65
N GLN A 75 -21.38 21.24 -17.52
CA GLN A 75 -22.20 21.68 -18.66
C GLN A 75 -21.90 23.13 -19.11
N ASP A 76 -21.10 23.90 -18.35
CA ASP A 76 -20.73 25.26 -18.72
C ASP A 76 -19.80 25.25 -19.94
N PRO A 77 -20.15 25.96 -21.04
CA PRO A 77 -19.35 25.99 -22.27
C PRO A 77 -17.96 26.58 -22.08
N ASN A 78 -17.77 27.42 -21.06
CA ASN A 78 -16.52 28.10 -20.77
C ASN A 78 -15.57 27.30 -19.89
N VAL A 79 -16.03 26.18 -19.29
CA VAL A 79 -15.19 25.28 -18.48
C VAL A 79 -14.39 24.37 -19.41
N ASP A 80 -13.09 24.27 -19.22
CA ASP A 80 -12.20 23.37 -19.96
C ASP A 80 -12.21 21.97 -19.34
N PHE A 81 -11.76 21.87 -18.09
CA PHE A 81 -11.84 20.67 -17.28
C PHE A 81 -12.03 21.02 -15.80
N ILE A 82 -12.39 20.01 -15.02
CA ILE A 82 -12.48 20.09 -13.55
C ILE A 82 -11.57 19.02 -12.98
N GLU A 83 -10.69 19.38 -12.05
CA GLU A 83 -9.80 18.44 -11.37
C GLU A 83 -10.16 18.37 -9.89
N GLN A 84 -10.25 17.18 -9.35
CA GLN A 84 -10.41 17.03 -7.90
C GLN A 84 -9.14 17.50 -7.21
N ASP A 85 -9.28 18.39 -6.21
CA ASP A 85 -8.14 18.96 -5.49
C ASP A 85 -7.41 17.88 -4.69
N ALA A 86 -6.09 18.00 -4.59
CA ALA A 86 -5.23 17.00 -3.97
C ALA A 86 -4.14 17.66 -3.12
N ILE A 87 -3.66 16.92 -2.12
CA ILE A 87 -2.58 17.37 -1.24
C ILE A 87 -1.23 17.16 -1.93
N MET A 88 -0.50 18.23 -2.15
CA MET A 88 0.91 18.18 -2.53
C MET A 88 1.77 18.03 -1.28
N THR A 89 2.76 17.16 -1.34
CA THR A 89 3.65 16.88 -0.22
C THR A 89 5.11 16.95 -0.65
N ILE A 90 5.98 17.32 0.30
CA ILE A 90 7.43 17.25 0.08
C ILE A 90 7.82 15.77 0.14
N SER A 91 8.43 15.26 -0.91
CA SER A 91 8.98 13.91 -0.96
C SER A 91 10.39 13.86 -0.37
N ASN A 92 10.73 12.73 0.25
CA ASN A 92 12.08 12.36 0.62
C ASN A 92 12.66 11.41 -0.43
N THR A 93 13.97 11.44 -0.58
CA THR A 93 14.69 10.59 -1.53
C THR A 93 15.80 9.87 -0.79
N GLN A 94 15.85 8.54 -0.92
CA GLN A 94 16.97 7.70 -0.47
C GLN A 94 17.73 7.25 -1.71
N THR A 95 19.04 7.55 -1.75
CA THR A 95 19.98 7.02 -2.75
C THR A 95 20.62 5.73 -2.23
N GLY A 96 21.03 4.82 -3.14
CA GLY A 96 21.57 3.52 -2.75
C GLY A 96 20.54 2.62 -2.06
N ALA A 97 19.28 2.80 -2.39
CA ALA A 97 18.21 1.92 -1.92
C ALA A 97 18.34 0.54 -2.56
N ASP A 98 17.95 -0.49 -1.81
CA ASP A 98 17.76 -1.82 -2.36
C ASP A 98 16.81 -1.79 -3.55
N TRP A 99 16.98 -2.74 -4.47
CA TRP A 99 16.20 -2.77 -5.71
C TRP A 99 14.70 -2.87 -5.45
N GLY A 100 14.29 -3.61 -4.42
CA GLY A 100 12.89 -3.76 -4.03
C GLY A 100 12.26 -2.40 -3.65
N LEU A 101 12.92 -1.63 -2.80
CA LEU A 101 12.49 -0.28 -2.44
C LEU A 101 12.50 0.67 -3.64
N SER A 102 13.57 0.66 -4.42
CA SER A 102 13.65 1.56 -5.56
C SER A 102 12.55 1.23 -6.59
N ARG A 103 12.27 -0.06 -6.83
CA ARG A 103 11.28 -0.49 -7.81
C ARG A 103 9.86 0.01 -7.51
N ILE A 104 9.48 0.04 -6.24
CA ILE A 104 8.13 0.48 -5.83
C ILE A 104 7.90 1.99 -5.93
N SER A 105 8.93 2.78 -6.19
CA SER A 105 8.82 4.23 -6.43
C SER A 105 9.22 4.65 -7.84
N ASN A 106 9.54 3.72 -8.72
CA ASN A 106 9.98 3.98 -10.10
C ASN A 106 9.13 3.21 -11.10
N ARG A 107 8.97 3.75 -12.31
CA ARG A 107 8.22 3.11 -13.39
C ARG A 107 8.97 1.97 -14.06
N LYS A 108 10.31 1.98 -13.99
CA LYS A 108 11.20 1.00 -14.63
C LYS A 108 12.16 0.42 -13.59
N ALA A 109 12.57 -0.81 -13.81
CA ALA A 109 13.65 -1.45 -13.05
C ALA A 109 15.00 -0.75 -13.28
N GLY A 110 15.99 -1.05 -12.41
CA GLY A 110 17.38 -0.60 -12.54
C GLY A 110 17.69 0.72 -11.82
N SER A 111 16.74 1.34 -11.13
CA SER A 111 17.01 2.48 -10.24
C SER A 111 17.57 2.02 -8.90
N SER A 112 18.36 2.86 -8.25
CA SER A 112 18.76 2.74 -6.83
C SER A 112 18.22 3.89 -5.98
N ILE A 113 17.16 4.54 -6.44
CA ILE A 113 16.53 5.68 -5.76
C ILE A 113 15.15 5.28 -5.28
N TYR A 114 14.90 5.43 -3.98
CA TYR A 114 13.57 5.31 -3.38
C TYR A 114 13.04 6.70 -3.02
N THR A 115 11.96 7.10 -3.67
CA THR A 115 11.26 8.36 -3.39
C THR A 115 9.98 8.08 -2.61
N TYR A 116 9.79 8.77 -1.48
CA TYR A 116 8.64 8.54 -0.61
C TYR A 116 8.14 9.83 0.05
N ASP A 117 6.88 9.85 0.42
CA ASP A 117 6.28 10.93 1.19
C ASP A 117 6.89 10.99 2.59
N LYS A 118 7.12 12.20 3.11
CA LYS A 118 7.75 12.38 4.42
C LYS A 118 6.97 11.80 5.60
N SER A 119 5.68 11.48 5.44
CA SER A 119 4.90 10.78 6.47
C SER A 119 5.47 9.39 6.74
N ALA A 120 5.94 8.71 5.69
CA ALA A 120 6.63 7.42 5.77
C ALA A 120 5.94 6.40 6.71
N GLY A 121 4.60 6.40 6.74
CA GLY A 121 3.81 5.54 7.62
C GLY A 121 3.67 6.05 9.07
N THR A 122 4.01 7.30 9.38
CA THR A 122 3.82 7.87 10.72
C THR A 122 2.39 7.67 11.22
N GLY A 123 2.25 7.17 12.46
CA GLY A 123 0.96 6.93 13.12
C GLY A 123 0.31 5.60 12.76
N THR A 124 0.97 4.76 11.98
CA THR A 124 0.52 3.40 11.67
C THR A 124 1.29 2.36 12.49
N CYS A 125 0.74 1.15 12.53
CA CYS A 125 1.40 -0.01 13.11
C CYS A 125 1.36 -1.19 12.13
N ALA A 126 2.41 -2.00 12.15
CA ALA A 126 2.50 -3.26 11.41
C ALA A 126 2.66 -4.41 12.40
N PHE A 127 1.74 -5.36 12.38
CA PHE A 127 1.88 -6.62 13.09
C PHE A 127 2.47 -7.67 12.17
N VAL A 128 3.50 -8.34 12.62
CA VAL A 128 4.20 -9.41 11.89
C VAL A 128 3.99 -10.72 12.62
N ILE A 129 3.20 -11.60 12.02
CA ILE A 129 2.93 -12.95 12.52
C ILE A 129 3.91 -13.90 11.82
N ASP A 130 5.01 -14.30 12.52
CA ASP A 130 6.16 -14.95 11.89
C ASP A 130 7.03 -15.68 12.94
N THR A 131 8.34 -15.76 12.76
CA THR A 131 9.32 -16.36 13.68
C THR A 131 9.67 -15.48 14.89
N GLY A 132 9.11 -14.26 14.98
CA GLY A 132 9.42 -13.25 15.97
C GLY A 132 10.01 -11.97 15.34
N VAL A 133 10.61 -11.14 16.17
CA VAL A 133 11.36 -9.94 15.74
C VAL A 133 12.48 -9.65 16.75
N GLU A 134 13.69 -9.40 16.27
CA GLU A 134 14.75 -8.80 17.08
C GLU A 134 14.45 -7.30 17.24
N ASP A 135 13.66 -6.95 18.23
CA ASP A 135 13.17 -5.58 18.44
C ASP A 135 14.26 -4.58 18.84
N SER A 136 15.39 -5.07 19.33
CA SER A 136 16.61 -4.30 19.64
C SER A 136 17.44 -3.94 18.39
N HIS A 137 17.11 -4.47 17.21
CA HIS A 137 17.87 -4.21 15.98
C HIS A 137 17.98 -2.70 15.71
N PRO A 138 19.20 -2.14 15.46
CA PRO A 138 19.42 -0.69 15.32
C PRO A 138 18.53 -0.01 14.27
N GLU A 139 18.26 -0.70 13.17
CA GLU A 139 17.44 -0.18 12.07
C GLU A 139 15.97 0.06 12.44
N PHE A 140 15.49 -0.48 13.56
CA PHE A 140 14.14 -0.20 14.05
C PHE A 140 14.08 1.05 14.93
N GLU A 141 15.19 1.57 15.43
CA GLU A 141 15.25 2.83 16.19
C GLU A 141 14.24 2.86 17.36
N GLY A 142 14.03 1.73 18.03
CA GLY A 142 13.06 1.56 19.12
C GLY A 142 11.58 1.52 18.69
N ARG A 143 11.29 1.42 17.39
CA ARG A 143 9.92 1.33 16.87
C ARG A 143 9.39 -0.11 16.78
N ALA A 144 10.23 -1.11 16.95
CA ALA A 144 9.83 -2.52 17.02
C ALA A 144 9.61 -2.96 18.46
N LYS A 145 8.70 -3.90 18.66
CA LYS A 145 8.43 -4.56 19.94
C LYS A 145 7.99 -6.00 19.72
N PHE A 146 8.65 -6.93 20.40
CA PHE A 146 8.16 -8.29 20.54
C PHE A 146 6.96 -8.32 21.50
N LEU A 147 5.85 -8.98 21.12
CA LEU A 147 4.63 -8.98 21.92
C LEU A 147 4.33 -10.31 22.58
N LYS A 148 4.37 -11.42 21.82
CA LYS A 148 3.91 -12.71 22.28
C LYS A 148 4.50 -13.85 21.48
N ASN A 149 4.78 -14.96 22.18
CA ASN A 149 5.18 -16.24 21.61
C ASN A 149 4.06 -17.25 21.73
N PHE A 150 3.74 -17.91 20.62
CA PHE A 150 2.82 -19.05 20.50
C PHE A 150 3.50 -20.28 19.87
N ALA A 151 4.83 -20.22 19.64
CA ALA A 151 5.57 -21.34 19.03
C ALA A 151 5.89 -22.46 20.00
N ASP A 152 5.63 -22.26 21.32
CA ASP A 152 5.88 -23.21 22.39
C ASP A 152 7.36 -23.67 22.50
N ASP A 153 8.30 -22.86 21.98
CA ASP A 153 9.74 -23.13 21.98
C ASP A 153 10.48 -22.52 23.18
N GLY A 154 9.77 -21.74 24.01
CA GLY A 154 10.32 -21.11 25.19
C GLY A 154 11.29 -19.96 24.92
N ASP A 155 11.41 -19.50 23.66
CA ASP A 155 12.29 -18.43 23.23
C ASP A 155 11.45 -17.22 22.75
N ASP A 156 11.43 -16.17 23.56
CA ASP A 156 10.72 -14.91 23.29
C ASP A 156 11.55 -13.95 22.41
N THR A 157 12.33 -14.50 21.49
CA THR A 157 13.09 -13.76 20.46
C THR A 157 12.83 -14.33 19.08
N ASP A 158 13.40 -13.71 18.05
CA ASP A 158 13.48 -14.30 16.71
C ASP A 158 14.73 -15.19 16.63
N GLY A 159 14.57 -16.48 16.87
CA GLY A 159 15.67 -17.46 16.77
C GLY A 159 16.02 -17.87 15.33
N ASN A 160 15.23 -17.44 14.33
CA ASN A 160 15.41 -17.77 12.91
C ASN A 160 16.02 -16.61 12.10
N GLY A 161 15.44 -15.43 12.21
CA GLY A 161 15.80 -14.22 11.46
C GLY A 161 14.78 -13.85 10.37
N HIS A 162 13.89 -14.75 9.98
CA HIS A 162 12.91 -14.51 8.92
C HIS A 162 11.92 -13.37 9.31
N GLY A 163 11.35 -13.42 10.52
CA GLY A 163 10.43 -12.39 11.00
C GLY A 163 11.10 -11.01 11.16
N THR A 164 12.38 -10.98 11.56
CA THR A 164 13.18 -9.76 11.61
C THR A 164 13.41 -9.19 10.21
N HIS A 165 13.69 -10.04 9.20
CA HIS A 165 13.85 -9.64 7.81
C HIS A 165 12.57 -9.04 7.23
N VAL A 166 11.44 -9.72 7.41
CA VAL A 166 10.09 -9.27 7.02
C VAL A 166 9.76 -7.92 7.68
N SER A 167 9.99 -7.80 8.98
CA SER A 167 9.80 -6.58 9.75
C SER A 167 10.63 -5.41 9.20
N GLY A 168 11.87 -5.70 8.81
CA GLY A 168 12.76 -4.72 8.20
C GLY A 168 12.27 -4.19 6.87
N THR A 169 11.76 -5.06 6.02
CA THR A 169 11.17 -4.70 4.71
C THR A 169 9.91 -3.84 4.88
N ILE A 170 9.13 -4.07 5.92
CA ILE A 170 7.97 -3.21 6.23
C ILE A 170 8.42 -1.83 6.68
N GLY A 171 9.33 -1.74 7.68
CA GLY A 171 9.46 -0.48 8.40
C GLY A 171 10.82 -0.16 9.03
N SER A 172 11.93 -0.81 8.66
CA SER A 172 13.25 -0.36 9.11
C SER A 172 13.64 0.99 8.49
N SER A 173 14.59 1.67 9.09
CA SER A 173 15.02 3.01 8.66
C SER A 173 15.66 2.98 7.28
N LYS A 174 16.46 1.97 6.96
CA LYS A 174 17.18 1.84 5.70
C LYS A 174 16.42 0.99 4.66
N TYR A 175 15.91 -0.16 5.06
CA TYR A 175 15.34 -1.15 4.15
C TYR A 175 13.80 -1.12 4.10
N GLY A 176 13.16 -0.33 4.97
CA GLY A 176 11.71 -0.30 5.12
C GLY A 176 11.01 0.59 4.11
N VAL A 177 9.82 0.13 3.67
CA VAL A 177 8.89 0.88 2.84
C VAL A 177 8.26 2.02 3.65
N ALA A 178 7.71 1.72 4.83
CA ALA A 178 7.05 2.66 5.74
C ALA A 178 7.98 2.96 6.94
N LYS A 179 9.03 3.73 6.71
CA LYS A 179 10.17 3.92 7.63
C LYS A 179 9.82 4.46 9.03
N LYS A 180 8.58 4.94 9.25
CA LYS A 180 8.12 5.50 10.53
C LYS A 180 6.96 4.72 11.14
N THR A 181 6.57 3.58 10.57
CA THR A 181 5.58 2.69 11.19
C THR A 181 6.15 2.04 12.44
N LYS A 182 5.29 1.74 13.42
CA LYS A 182 5.64 0.88 14.54
C LYS A 182 5.52 -0.58 14.12
N ILE A 183 6.36 -1.46 14.67
CA ILE A 183 6.37 -2.88 14.35
C ILE A 183 6.09 -3.67 15.61
N PHE A 184 5.22 -4.67 15.49
CA PHE A 184 4.85 -5.56 16.57
C PHE A 184 5.00 -7.01 16.11
N GLY A 185 5.99 -7.73 16.67
CA GLY A 185 6.24 -9.13 16.38
C GLY A 185 5.37 -10.06 17.21
N VAL A 186 4.73 -11.01 16.55
CA VAL A 186 3.99 -12.13 17.16
C VAL A 186 4.58 -13.44 16.62
N LYS A 187 5.22 -14.18 17.48
CA LYS A 187 5.92 -15.42 17.12
C LYS A 187 4.94 -16.60 17.13
N VAL A 188 4.82 -17.25 15.98
CA VAL A 188 4.00 -18.46 15.77
C VAL A 188 4.81 -19.60 15.15
N LEU A 189 6.03 -19.30 14.69
CA LEU A 189 6.99 -20.24 14.13
C LEU A 189 8.23 -20.28 15.02
N ASP A 190 8.81 -21.46 15.18
CA ASP A 190 10.04 -21.70 15.94
C ASP A 190 11.31 -21.24 15.21
N ALA A 191 12.49 -21.53 15.79
CA ALA A 191 13.77 -21.20 15.19
C ALA A 191 14.08 -21.97 13.88
N ALA A 192 13.38 -23.08 13.62
CA ALA A 192 13.46 -23.81 12.36
C ALA A 192 12.51 -23.24 11.28
N GLY A 193 11.71 -22.20 11.62
CA GLY A 193 10.71 -21.63 10.73
C GLY A 193 9.44 -22.47 10.61
N SER A 194 9.15 -23.33 11.58
CA SER A 194 8.02 -24.25 11.58
C SER A 194 7.04 -23.96 12.72
N GLY A 195 5.75 -24.20 12.49
CA GLY A 195 4.73 -24.01 13.52
C GLY A 195 3.45 -24.80 13.20
N GLN A 196 2.70 -25.12 14.23
CA GLN A 196 1.41 -25.79 14.08
C GLN A 196 0.33 -24.78 13.63
N ASN A 197 -0.63 -25.22 12.84
CA ASN A 197 -1.78 -24.38 12.45
C ASN A 197 -2.51 -23.81 13.68
N SER A 198 -2.61 -24.55 14.77
CA SER A 198 -3.21 -24.08 16.02
C SER A 198 -2.48 -22.87 16.61
N ASN A 199 -1.14 -22.88 16.57
CA ASN A 199 -0.31 -21.79 17.06
C ASN A 199 -0.42 -20.55 16.14
N VAL A 200 -0.48 -20.77 14.83
CA VAL A 200 -0.72 -19.71 13.85
C VAL A 200 -2.09 -19.05 14.08
N ILE A 201 -3.15 -19.86 14.27
CA ILE A 201 -4.50 -19.36 14.57
C ILE A 201 -4.52 -18.59 15.91
N ALA A 202 -3.81 -19.09 16.95
CA ALA A 202 -3.71 -18.39 18.22
C ALA A 202 -3.03 -17.01 18.08
N GLY A 203 -1.98 -16.91 17.26
CA GLY A 203 -1.34 -15.64 16.93
C GLY A 203 -2.27 -14.69 16.17
N MET A 204 -3.05 -15.20 15.21
CA MET A 204 -4.02 -14.41 14.45
C MET A 204 -5.17 -13.87 15.33
N ASP A 205 -5.69 -14.71 16.24
CA ASP A 205 -6.71 -14.31 17.21
C ASP A 205 -6.18 -13.24 18.17
N TYR A 206 -4.97 -13.46 18.70
CA TYR A 206 -4.28 -12.48 19.55
C TYR A 206 -4.14 -11.13 18.84
N VAL A 207 -3.67 -11.09 17.59
CA VAL A 207 -3.53 -9.83 16.82
C VAL A 207 -4.88 -9.16 16.61
N SER A 208 -5.92 -9.93 16.26
CA SER A 208 -7.28 -9.39 16.06
C SER A 208 -7.82 -8.68 17.30
N LYS A 209 -7.44 -9.16 18.49
CA LYS A 209 -7.83 -8.61 19.78
C LYS A 209 -6.91 -7.47 20.24
N GLU A 210 -5.60 -7.71 20.24
CA GLU A 210 -4.61 -6.81 20.85
C GLU A 210 -4.23 -5.61 19.98
N ALA A 211 -4.45 -5.68 18.66
CA ALA A 211 -4.13 -4.58 17.76
C ALA A 211 -4.79 -3.26 18.17
N LYS A 212 -6.01 -3.32 18.69
CA LYS A 212 -6.77 -2.15 19.15
C LYS A 212 -6.21 -1.50 20.42
N ASN A 213 -5.42 -2.24 21.19
CA ASN A 213 -4.79 -1.74 22.42
C ASN A 213 -3.50 -0.95 22.13
N GLN A 214 -3.02 -1.00 20.87
CA GLN A 214 -1.85 -0.23 20.45
C GLN A 214 -2.28 1.15 19.93
N HIS A 215 -1.47 2.18 20.22
CA HIS A 215 -1.75 3.52 19.72
C HIS A 215 -1.33 3.65 18.25
N CYS A 216 -2.27 3.39 17.35
CA CYS A 216 -2.11 3.39 15.90
C CYS A 216 -3.18 4.27 15.23
N PRO A 217 -3.16 5.60 15.42
CA PRO A 217 -4.27 6.49 15.07
C PRO A 217 -4.60 6.53 13.57
N LYS A 218 -3.68 6.07 12.72
CA LYS A 218 -3.87 6.06 11.26
C LYS A 218 -4.18 4.68 10.68
N GLY A 219 -4.19 3.65 11.51
CA GLY A 219 -4.55 2.30 11.09
C GLY A 219 -3.44 1.27 11.25
N ILE A 220 -3.80 0.04 10.97
CA ILE A 220 -2.98 -1.13 11.28
C ILE A 220 -2.93 -2.03 10.06
N VAL A 221 -1.74 -2.52 9.76
CA VAL A 221 -1.48 -3.57 8.78
C VAL A 221 -0.99 -4.82 9.49
N VAL A 222 -1.32 -5.98 8.96
CA VAL A 222 -0.85 -7.29 9.40
C VAL A 222 -0.13 -7.95 8.24
N ASN A 223 1.03 -8.54 8.48
CA ASN A 223 1.76 -9.32 7.50
C ASN A 223 1.91 -10.77 7.96
N MET A 224 1.61 -11.69 7.06
CA MET A 224 1.88 -13.11 7.24
C MET A 224 2.70 -13.62 6.07
N SER A 225 4.01 -13.73 6.29
CA SER A 225 4.98 -14.27 5.33
C SER A 225 5.21 -15.76 5.57
N LEU A 226 4.11 -16.50 5.73
CA LEU A 226 4.09 -17.94 6.01
C LEU A 226 2.93 -18.58 5.27
N GLY A 227 2.97 -19.89 5.14
CA GLY A 227 1.89 -20.64 4.51
C GLY A 227 2.07 -22.15 4.66
N GLY A 228 1.00 -22.86 4.37
CA GLY A 228 0.94 -24.31 4.31
C GLY A 228 -0.16 -24.75 3.35
N SER A 229 -0.48 -26.03 3.31
CA SER A 229 -1.62 -26.54 2.54
C SER A 229 -2.92 -25.84 2.92
N GLU A 230 -3.87 -25.81 2.00
CA GLU A 230 -5.19 -25.19 2.21
C GLU A 230 -5.81 -25.65 3.54
N SER A 231 -6.25 -24.67 4.32
CA SER A 231 -6.88 -24.87 5.64
C SER A 231 -8.02 -23.88 5.84
N ALA A 232 -9.23 -24.40 5.90
CA ALA A 232 -10.43 -23.61 6.16
C ALA A 232 -10.33 -22.85 7.50
N ALA A 233 -9.67 -23.43 8.51
CA ALA A 233 -9.50 -22.79 9.82
C ALA A 233 -8.56 -21.58 9.74
N ILE A 234 -7.44 -21.69 9.04
CA ILE A 234 -6.52 -20.57 8.79
C ILE A 234 -7.23 -19.47 7.98
N ASN A 235 -7.94 -19.82 6.91
CA ASN A 235 -8.67 -18.86 6.10
C ASN A 235 -9.77 -18.13 6.89
N GLN A 236 -10.46 -18.83 7.79
CA GLN A 236 -11.44 -18.22 8.67
C GLN A 236 -10.79 -17.29 9.69
N ALA A 237 -9.63 -17.63 10.24
CA ALA A 237 -8.87 -16.75 11.12
C ALA A 237 -8.37 -15.49 10.39
N ALA A 238 -7.93 -15.62 9.12
CA ALA A 238 -7.57 -14.50 8.26
C ALA A 238 -8.75 -13.54 8.04
N ALA A 239 -9.95 -14.08 7.77
CA ALA A 239 -11.17 -13.28 7.70
C ALA A 239 -11.50 -12.60 9.03
N GLY A 240 -11.15 -13.19 10.17
CA GLY A 240 -11.25 -12.57 11.50
C GLY A 240 -10.41 -11.30 11.64
N ILE A 241 -9.16 -11.31 11.16
CA ILE A 241 -8.25 -10.16 11.15
C ILE A 241 -8.86 -9.00 10.34
N THR A 242 -9.31 -9.26 9.12
CA THR A 242 -9.88 -8.22 8.25
C THR A 242 -11.22 -7.71 8.79
N LYS A 243 -12.05 -8.57 9.35
CA LYS A 243 -13.30 -8.20 10.05
C LYS A 243 -13.04 -7.32 11.28
N ALA A 244 -11.89 -7.48 11.94
CA ALA A 244 -11.46 -6.60 13.03
C ALA A 244 -11.05 -5.19 12.55
N GLY A 245 -11.05 -4.92 11.24
CA GLY A 245 -10.71 -3.64 10.64
C GLY A 245 -9.21 -3.46 10.41
N LEU A 246 -8.47 -4.55 10.23
CA LEU A 246 -7.04 -4.56 9.96
C LEU A 246 -6.78 -4.92 8.50
N PHE A 247 -5.77 -4.32 7.87
CA PHE A 247 -5.32 -4.74 6.55
C PHE A 247 -4.43 -5.98 6.68
N LEU A 248 -4.65 -6.99 5.86
CA LEU A 248 -3.89 -8.23 5.90
C LEU A 248 -3.21 -8.49 4.56
N ALA A 249 -1.88 -8.49 4.54
CA ALA A 249 -1.07 -8.94 3.41
C ALA A 249 -0.50 -10.35 3.70
N VAL A 250 -0.55 -11.23 2.72
CA VAL A 250 -0.08 -12.61 2.86
C VAL A 250 0.76 -13.04 1.66
N ALA A 251 1.75 -13.90 1.89
CA ALA A 251 2.55 -14.51 0.83
C ALA A 251 1.73 -15.52 0.03
N ALA A 252 1.86 -15.51 -1.30
CA ALA A 252 1.15 -16.45 -2.17
C ALA A 252 1.64 -17.91 -2.06
N GLY A 253 2.89 -18.13 -1.61
CA GLY A 253 3.58 -19.42 -1.59
C GLY A 253 4.67 -19.53 -2.64
N ASN A 254 5.54 -20.54 -2.52
CA ASN A 254 6.81 -20.63 -3.27
C ASN A 254 6.97 -21.94 -4.05
N ASP A 255 5.87 -22.55 -4.47
CA ASP A 255 5.87 -23.88 -5.13
C ASP A 255 5.66 -23.78 -6.65
N GLY A 256 5.45 -22.57 -7.19
CA GLY A 256 5.14 -22.33 -8.60
C GLY A 256 3.77 -22.87 -9.05
N ILE A 257 2.84 -23.06 -8.13
CA ILE A 257 1.50 -23.63 -8.36
C ILE A 257 0.40 -22.60 -8.12
N ASP A 258 -0.86 -22.98 -8.31
CA ASP A 258 -2.01 -22.15 -7.98
C ASP A 258 -2.08 -21.88 -6.46
N ALA A 259 -2.10 -20.60 -6.08
CA ALA A 259 -2.12 -20.15 -4.69
C ALA A 259 -3.42 -20.53 -3.95
N SER A 260 -4.47 -20.96 -4.66
CA SER A 260 -5.70 -21.44 -4.05
C SER A 260 -5.52 -22.73 -3.22
N TYR A 261 -4.42 -23.47 -3.44
CA TYR A 261 -4.08 -24.65 -2.65
C TYR A 261 -3.28 -24.34 -1.37
N SER A 262 -3.06 -23.06 -1.07
CA SER A 262 -2.26 -22.62 0.09
C SER A 262 -3.06 -21.71 1.01
N SER A 263 -2.86 -21.81 2.32
CA SER A 263 -3.40 -20.89 3.33
C SER A 263 -2.29 -20.23 4.13
N PRO A 264 -2.44 -18.90 4.44
CA PRO A 264 -3.62 -18.05 4.28
C PRO A 264 -3.78 -17.45 2.86
N ALA A 265 -2.96 -17.80 1.85
CA ALA A 265 -3.01 -17.24 0.50
C ALA A 265 -4.40 -17.33 -0.16
N SER A 266 -5.12 -18.44 0.06
CA SER A 266 -6.47 -18.67 -0.47
C SER A 266 -7.59 -17.99 0.32
N ALA A 267 -7.29 -17.21 1.36
CA ALA A 267 -8.31 -16.46 2.11
C ALA A 267 -8.80 -15.25 1.29
N PRO A 268 -10.08 -15.19 0.85
CA PRO A 268 -10.55 -14.13 -0.05
C PRO A 268 -10.53 -12.71 0.55
N SER A 269 -10.33 -12.60 1.85
CA SER A 269 -10.27 -11.33 2.56
C SER A 269 -8.85 -10.79 2.74
N ALA A 270 -7.83 -11.58 2.44
CA ALA A 270 -6.44 -11.16 2.47
C ALA A 270 -6.03 -10.50 1.15
N CYS A 271 -4.96 -9.70 1.18
CA CYS A 271 -4.27 -9.23 0.00
C CYS A 271 -3.11 -10.19 -0.30
N THR A 272 -3.29 -11.06 -1.28
CA THR A 272 -2.35 -12.16 -1.60
C THR A 272 -1.30 -11.69 -2.59
N VAL A 273 -0.02 -11.91 -2.25
CA VAL A 273 1.12 -11.27 -2.91
C VAL A 273 2.03 -12.29 -3.57
N GLY A 274 2.18 -12.18 -4.90
CA GLY A 274 3.18 -12.90 -5.67
C GLY A 274 4.52 -12.16 -5.78
N ALA A 275 5.59 -12.87 -6.12
CA ALA A 275 6.95 -12.37 -6.13
C ALA A 275 7.47 -12.04 -7.52
N THR A 276 8.25 -10.94 -7.65
CA THR A 276 8.99 -10.57 -8.87
C THR A 276 10.49 -10.49 -8.63
N THR A 277 11.23 -10.51 -9.72
CA THR A 277 12.69 -10.33 -9.75
C THR A 277 13.07 -8.89 -10.08
N ASN A 278 14.37 -8.56 -9.93
CA ASN A 278 14.94 -7.23 -10.21
C ASN A 278 14.97 -6.84 -11.70
N ILE A 279 14.63 -7.76 -12.60
CA ILE A 279 14.54 -7.51 -14.06
C ILE A 279 13.09 -7.48 -14.57
N ASP A 280 12.14 -7.29 -13.65
CA ASP A 280 10.71 -7.25 -13.95
C ASP A 280 10.18 -8.55 -14.59
N THR A 281 10.56 -9.70 -14.04
CA THR A 281 9.97 -11.02 -14.36
C THR A 281 9.21 -11.54 -13.14
N LEU A 282 8.19 -12.37 -13.38
CA LEU A 282 7.61 -13.17 -12.31
C LEU A 282 8.69 -14.14 -11.79
N ALA A 283 8.81 -14.28 -10.48
CA ALA A 283 9.75 -15.25 -9.92
C ALA A 283 9.26 -16.67 -10.19
N GLU A 284 10.12 -17.56 -10.66
CA GLU A 284 9.76 -18.94 -11.04
C GLU A 284 9.13 -19.74 -9.89
N TYR A 285 9.54 -19.44 -8.65
CA TYR A 285 8.98 -20.07 -7.46
C TYR A 285 7.62 -19.49 -7.05
N SER A 286 7.26 -18.27 -7.50
CA SER A 286 6.03 -17.62 -7.03
C SER A 286 4.79 -18.43 -7.38
N ASN A 287 3.94 -18.68 -6.38
CA ASN A 287 2.61 -19.17 -6.66
C ASN A 287 1.82 -18.12 -7.49
N ILE A 288 0.88 -18.62 -8.28
CA ILE A 288 0.16 -17.92 -9.34
C ILE A 288 -1.36 -18.10 -9.18
N GLY A 289 -2.12 -17.64 -10.15
CA GLY A 289 -3.55 -17.89 -10.22
C GLY A 289 -4.42 -16.68 -9.84
N PRO A 290 -5.75 -16.83 -9.95
CA PRO A 290 -6.69 -15.71 -9.82
C PRO A 290 -6.82 -15.17 -8.39
N ILE A 291 -6.33 -15.91 -7.39
CA ILE A 291 -6.35 -15.46 -5.99
C ILE A 291 -5.19 -14.52 -5.66
N VAL A 292 -4.18 -14.41 -6.53
CA VAL A 292 -3.10 -13.44 -6.37
C VAL A 292 -3.62 -12.05 -6.73
N ASP A 293 -3.64 -11.14 -5.77
CA ASP A 293 -4.16 -9.78 -5.95
C ASP A 293 -3.13 -8.84 -6.58
N ILE A 294 -1.84 -9.03 -6.25
CA ILE A 294 -0.78 -8.11 -6.67
C ILE A 294 0.60 -8.79 -6.63
N LEU A 295 1.53 -8.25 -7.42
CA LEU A 295 2.93 -8.66 -7.42
C LEU A 295 3.80 -7.63 -6.71
N ALA A 296 4.88 -8.09 -6.06
CA ALA A 296 5.85 -7.23 -5.40
C ALA A 296 7.27 -7.79 -5.49
N PRO A 297 8.31 -6.97 -5.25
CA PRO A 297 9.69 -7.42 -5.18
C PRO A 297 9.87 -8.55 -4.16
N GLY A 298 10.37 -9.70 -4.61
CA GLY A 298 10.51 -10.88 -3.74
C GLY A 298 11.82 -11.64 -3.87
N SER A 299 12.58 -11.48 -4.97
CA SER A 299 13.85 -12.16 -5.15
C SER A 299 15.01 -11.29 -4.71
N ASP A 300 15.99 -11.88 -4.03
CA ASP A 300 17.24 -11.21 -3.59
C ASP A 300 16.99 -9.89 -2.84
N ILE A 301 16.10 -9.93 -1.87
CA ILE A 301 15.72 -8.78 -1.06
C ILE A 301 16.65 -8.65 0.14
N LEU A 302 17.33 -7.51 0.23
CA LEU A 302 18.19 -7.14 1.36
C LEU A 302 17.35 -6.48 2.47
N SER A 303 17.42 -7.02 3.69
CA SER A 303 16.75 -6.45 4.86
C SER A 303 17.51 -6.76 6.15
N THR A 304 16.94 -6.34 7.29
CA THR A 304 17.47 -6.61 8.63
C THR A 304 17.50 -8.10 8.94
N TRP A 305 18.45 -8.53 9.76
CA TRP A 305 18.62 -9.91 10.22
C TRP A 305 19.05 -9.94 11.68
N ILE A 306 18.83 -11.07 12.35
CA ILE A 306 19.22 -11.25 13.75
C ILE A 306 20.70 -10.99 13.99
N GLY A 307 21.05 -10.60 15.22
CA GLY A 307 22.41 -10.20 15.61
C GLY A 307 22.74 -8.77 15.15
N GLY A 308 21.74 -7.91 14.89
CA GLY A 308 21.95 -6.54 14.40
C GLY A 308 22.54 -6.48 12.99
N THR A 309 22.38 -7.55 12.21
CA THR A 309 22.98 -7.71 10.87
C THR A 309 21.96 -7.54 9.76
N THR A 310 22.35 -7.87 8.53
CA THR A 310 21.48 -7.89 7.35
C THR A 310 21.63 -9.20 6.59
N ASN A 311 20.60 -9.60 5.86
CA ASN A 311 20.64 -10.77 4.99
C ASN A 311 19.86 -10.50 3.69
N THR A 312 20.21 -11.21 2.62
CA THR A 312 19.54 -11.20 1.33
C THR A 312 18.90 -12.54 1.10
N ILE A 313 17.57 -12.58 1.03
CA ILE A 313 16.80 -13.80 0.81
C ILE A 313 15.69 -13.59 -0.21
N SER A 314 15.13 -14.69 -0.72
CA SER A 314 14.11 -14.69 -1.77
C SER A 314 12.86 -15.46 -1.35
N GLY A 315 11.70 -15.01 -1.81
CA GLY A 315 10.41 -15.66 -1.56
C GLY A 315 9.24 -14.69 -1.73
N THR A 316 8.03 -15.23 -1.85
CA THR A 316 6.80 -14.45 -1.68
C THR A 316 6.71 -13.90 -0.25
N SER A 317 7.43 -14.51 0.69
CA SER A 317 7.67 -14.01 2.04
C SER A 317 8.37 -12.63 2.08
N MET A 318 9.13 -12.26 1.06
CA MET A 318 9.75 -10.92 0.92
C MET A 318 8.88 -9.97 0.10
N ALA A 319 8.01 -10.51 -0.75
CA ALA A 319 7.04 -9.71 -1.51
C ALA A 319 5.91 -9.17 -0.63
N SER A 320 5.32 -10.01 0.21
CA SER A 320 4.23 -9.66 1.13
C SER A 320 4.54 -8.45 2.03
N PRO A 321 5.71 -8.36 2.69
CA PRO A 321 6.03 -7.21 3.54
C PRO A 321 6.20 -5.91 2.76
N HIS A 322 6.56 -5.93 1.47
CA HIS A 322 6.50 -4.73 0.64
C HIS A 322 5.07 -4.21 0.51
N VAL A 323 4.07 -5.11 0.35
CA VAL A 323 2.65 -4.75 0.29
C VAL A 323 2.14 -4.27 1.65
N ALA A 324 2.48 -4.95 2.75
CA ALA A 324 2.15 -4.47 4.09
C ALA A 324 2.76 -3.09 4.37
N GLY A 325 4.01 -2.86 3.94
CA GLY A 325 4.68 -1.57 4.04
C GLY A 325 4.00 -0.49 3.21
N ILE A 326 3.60 -0.78 1.97
CA ILE A 326 2.80 0.13 1.12
C ILE A 326 1.44 0.41 1.77
N GLY A 327 0.80 -0.58 2.37
CA GLY A 327 -0.42 -0.40 3.15
C GLY A 327 -0.22 0.60 4.29
N ALA A 328 0.81 0.40 5.13
CA ALA A 328 1.16 1.33 6.20
C ALA A 328 1.52 2.73 5.67
N TYR A 329 2.22 2.80 4.54
CA TYR A 329 2.56 4.06 3.87
C TYR A 329 1.30 4.84 3.45
N PHE A 330 0.34 4.19 2.79
CA PHE A 330 -0.90 4.85 2.37
C PHE A 330 -1.81 5.21 3.56
N LEU A 331 -1.91 4.36 4.57
CA LEU A 331 -2.61 4.70 5.82
C LEU A 331 -1.97 5.92 6.49
N GLY A 332 -0.63 6.01 6.51
CA GLY A 332 0.12 7.17 6.97
C GLY A 332 -0.24 8.46 6.23
N LYS A 333 -0.59 8.37 4.96
CA LYS A 333 -1.11 9.48 4.12
C LYS A 333 -2.60 9.77 4.33
N GLY A 334 -3.31 8.96 5.12
CA GLY A 334 -4.71 9.15 5.49
C GLY A 334 -5.72 8.34 4.67
N HIS A 335 -5.26 7.34 3.90
CA HIS A 335 -6.17 6.35 3.31
C HIS A 335 -6.81 5.48 4.41
N LYS A 336 -7.92 4.83 4.09
CA LYS A 336 -8.63 3.94 5.02
C LYS A 336 -8.22 2.49 4.78
N VAL A 337 -8.37 1.65 5.81
CA VAL A 337 -8.13 0.21 5.70
C VAL A 337 -9.12 -0.46 4.75
N ASN A 338 -10.40 -0.05 4.81
CA ASN A 338 -11.41 -0.61 3.92
C ASN A 338 -11.10 -0.25 2.45
N GLY A 339 -11.01 -1.25 1.58
CA GLY A 339 -10.66 -1.10 0.17
C GLY A 339 -9.16 -0.83 -0.08
N LEU A 340 -8.29 -1.03 0.91
CA LEU A 340 -6.87 -0.69 0.79
C LEU A 340 -6.15 -1.61 -0.22
N CYS A 341 -6.48 -2.91 -0.28
CA CYS A 341 -5.90 -3.81 -1.28
C CYS A 341 -6.24 -3.34 -2.70
N ASP A 342 -7.53 -3.06 -2.97
CA ASP A 342 -7.98 -2.53 -4.26
C ASP A 342 -7.27 -1.22 -4.62
N TYR A 343 -7.09 -0.33 -3.64
CA TYR A 343 -6.37 0.93 -3.85
C TYR A 343 -4.91 0.70 -4.21
N ILE A 344 -4.23 -0.24 -3.54
CA ILE A 344 -2.84 -0.62 -3.84
C ILE A 344 -2.75 -1.18 -5.26
N VAL A 345 -3.66 -2.07 -5.65
CA VAL A 345 -3.75 -2.63 -7.01
C VAL A 345 -4.00 -1.54 -8.06
N GLN A 346 -4.91 -0.59 -7.78
CA GLN A 346 -5.20 0.53 -8.69
C GLN A 346 -4.01 1.47 -8.89
N THR A 347 -3.20 1.67 -7.85
CA THR A 347 -2.02 2.53 -7.87
C THR A 347 -0.83 1.83 -8.53
N GLY A 348 -0.84 0.49 -8.57
CA GLY A 348 0.22 -0.34 -9.15
C GLY A 348 0.45 -0.12 -10.65
N LEU A 349 1.61 -0.54 -11.12
CA LEU A 349 1.99 -0.48 -12.52
C LEU A 349 1.50 -1.75 -13.23
N LYS A 350 0.71 -1.57 -14.29
CA LYS A 350 0.05 -2.66 -15.02
C LYS A 350 0.89 -3.12 -16.21
N ASN A 351 0.91 -4.44 -16.44
CA ASN A 351 1.48 -5.08 -17.63
C ASN A 351 2.98 -4.78 -17.86
N VAL A 352 3.73 -4.61 -16.76
CA VAL A 352 5.18 -4.34 -16.82
C VAL A 352 6.03 -5.55 -16.42
N ILE A 353 5.42 -6.57 -15.82
CA ILE A 353 6.10 -7.81 -15.42
C ILE A 353 6.01 -8.83 -16.56
N LYS A 354 7.14 -9.45 -16.88
CA LYS A 354 7.26 -10.51 -17.90
C LYS A 354 6.91 -11.86 -17.27
N ASP A 355 6.60 -12.82 -18.13
CA ASP A 355 6.42 -14.23 -17.79
C ASP A 355 5.28 -14.49 -16.80
N VAL A 356 4.29 -13.58 -16.73
CA VAL A 356 3.09 -13.73 -15.91
C VAL A 356 2.10 -14.61 -16.69
N PRO A 357 1.73 -15.80 -16.18
CA PRO A 357 0.80 -16.69 -16.87
C PRO A 357 -0.62 -16.11 -16.89
N SER A 358 -1.39 -16.56 -17.88
CA SER A 358 -2.81 -16.21 -17.99
C SER A 358 -3.57 -16.61 -16.71
N GLY A 359 -4.46 -15.74 -16.26
CA GLY A 359 -5.22 -15.94 -15.02
C GLY A 359 -4.54 -15.39 -13.77
N THR A 360 -3.28 -14.95 -13.87
CA THR A 360 -2.57 -14.25 -12.78
C THR A 360 -2.53 -12.75 -13.08
N VAL A 361 -2.72 -11.93 -12.04
CA VAL A 361 -2.66 -10.47 -12.17
C VAL A 361 -1.27 -10.00 -12.61
N ASN A 362 -1.21 -9.10 -13.59
CA ASN A 362 0.04 -8.43 -13.97
C ASN A 362 0.03 -6.98 -13.50
N VAL A 363 0.17 -6.80 -12.20
CA VAL A 363 0.26 -5.49 -11.54
C VAL A 363 1.32 -5.58 -10.46
N ILE A 364 2.38 -4.76 -10.55
CA ILE A 364 3.37 -4.62 -9.48
C ILE A 364 3.08 -3.39 -8.63
N ILE A 365 3.26 -3.51 -7.32
CA ILE A 365 3.03 -2.40 -6.38
C ILE A 365 3.81 -1.14 -6.75
N ASN A 366 3.18 0.02 -6.45
CA ASN A 366 3.83 1.33 -6.59
C ASN A 366 3.31 2.29 -5.52
N ASN A 367 4.17 3.12 -4.96
CA ASN A 367 3.80 4.06 -3.90
C ASN A 367 3.18 5.39 -4.40
N GLY A 368 2.96 5.50 -5.70
CA GLY A 368 2.39 6.68 -6.34
C GLY A 368 3.35 7.87 -6.49
N MET A 369 4.63 7.71 -6.15
CA MET A 369 5.64 8.77 -6.24
C MET A 369 6.47 8.71 -7.53
N SER A 370 6.14 7.80 -8.44
CA SER A 370 6.88 7.63 -9.70
C SER A 370 6.85 8.93 -10.51
N SER A 371 8.02 9.50 -10.80
CA SER A 371 8.17 10.55 -11.80
C SER A 371 7.62 10.07 -13.17
N LYS A 372 6.98 10.99 -13.89
CA LYS A 372 6.46 10.72 -15.25
C LYS A 372 7.55 10.31 -16.22
#